data_f8b33a8a4a22572e202cf99320cf9f0f
#
_entry.id   f8b33a8a4a22572e202cf99320cf9f0f
#
_cell.length_a   1.000
_cell.length_b   1.000
_cell.length_c   1.000
_cell.angle_alpha   90.00
_cell.angle_beta   90.00
_cell.angle_gamma   90.00
#
_symmetry.space_group_name_H-M   'P 1'
#
loop_
_entity.id
_entity.type
_entity.pdbx_description
1 polymer ?
#
loop_
_entity_poly.entity_id
_entity_poly.type
_entity_poly.pdbx_seq_one_letter_code
_entity_poly.pdbx_strand_id
1 'polypeptide(L)'
;MWFTSLIRFSIILLALLTTTSTRADWINLTGAETAPNIAEITVFDDRVEVALEVYVGDLKSFKELIPDDWLKDLQVERPPLENRLAQFSERGLRFVTDTGETLQAELRLAEPRLRKDRFSPFAGMVNPFTRRTVPDAPTDKRVLYAELVYPFGETSPRTLTITPPLDDEGLPLVTVGFILYHKSVPVIDFRYLGAPSTLTLDPDPWYSRFDNPNLKRHHKSALMSFLYVEPYEVRHEILTRVRDLEAWMDLGLRGDEYIEVDELEPLKQRIGEFMLGKNPVLVDGEALKPILDRTNYVKVALSGIQLVEKPERLEIDTAIVGIIITYLTDGMPQEVKVDWELFTDQVERVPATATDPAGPLPTYLTPDDNVHTWTNYLKNYQLPTVQTVAVAGSLGEIRIPWLSVICALLALPLLLWIMRRKRQGQPAILPMTGLLVLVIAGAVGYPFARVSMARPAAITAELQPAQAKELLKVLLKNVYRAFDFRDEGDVYDKLAFSVSGDLLTDIYLQNRRSFSIQKAGGAQAKIQSVEIQDAVAERLDDRTLAYAIKGNWTAQGTVGHWGHVHTRRNRYDAVVTVEAIDGAWKITDLELLEEQRVDPSFGSITSSASAAPKAQRPEAR
;
A
#
# COMPACT_ATOMS: atom_id res chain seq x y z
N MET A 1 9.60 -17.73 -30.43
CA MET A 1 8.46 -17.80 -29.51
C MET A 1 8.86 -17.80 -28.02
N TRP A 2 10.03 -18.29 -27.63
CA TRP A 2 10.49 -18.36 -26.21
C TRP A 2 10.79 -17.01 -25.54
N PHE A 3 11.23 -16.01 -26.30
CA PHE A 3 11.57 -14.69 -25.75
C PHE A 3 10.34 -13.83 -25.36
N THR A 4 9.20 -14.10 -25.93
CA THR A 4 7.98 -13.32 -25.68
C THR A 4 7.23 -13.77 -24.42
N SER A 5 7.32 -15.04 -24.02
CA SER A 5 6.75 -15.54 -22.75
C SER A 5 7.52 -15.03 -21.53
N LEU A 6 8.86 -15.00 -21.62
CA LEU A 6 9.71 -14.49 -20.53
C LEU A 6 9.44 -13.00 -20.22
N ILE A 7 9.23 -12.19 -21.24
CA ILE A 7 8.94 -10.75 -21.09
C ILE A 7 7.56 -10.53 -20.44
N ARG A 8 6.61 -11.40 -20.67
CA ARG A 8 5.22 -11.23 -20.22
C ARG A 8 5.03 -11.57 -18.74
N PHE A 9 5.70 -12.58 -18.21
CA PHE A 9 5.63 -12.90 -16.78
C PHE A 9 6.47 -11.92 -15.93
N SER A 10 7.58 -11.40 -16.48
CA SER A 10 8.35 -10.30 -15.86
C SER A 10 7.49 -9.06 -15.66
N ILE A 11 6.51 -8.83 -16.52
CA ILE A 11 5.58 -7.70 -16.43
C ILE A 11 4.59 -7.90 -15.27
N ILE A 12 4.13 -9.13 -14.98
CA ILE A 12 3.19 -9.40 -13.87
C ILE A 12 3.85 -9.12 -12.50
N LEU A 13 5.08 -9.54 -12.33
CA LEU A 13 5.80 -9.30 -11.08
C LEU A 13 6.37 -7.87 -11.03
N LEU A 14 6.79 -7.32 -12.20
CA LEU A 14 7.29 -5.95 -12.33
C LEU A 14 6.16 -4.92 -12.20
N ALA A 15 4.95 -5.23 -12.65
CA ALA A 15 3.78 -4.36 -12.46
C ALA A 15 3.30 -4.33 -10.99
N LEU A 16 3.56 -5.38 -10.21
CA LEU A 16 3.49 -5.32 -8.74
C LEU A 16 4.55 -4.38 -8.15
N LEU A 17 5.62 -4.09 -8.91
CA LEU A 17 6.80 -3.34 -8.47
C LEU A 17 6.93 -1.95 -9.11
N THR A 18 6.19 -1.65 -10.20
CA THR A 18 6.13 -0.27 -10.67
C THR A 18 5.40 0.56 -9.62
N THR A 19 6.16 1.16 -8.75
CA THR A 19 5.73 2.23 -7.86
C THR A 19 5.34 3.44 -8.72
N THR A 20 4.13 3.40 -9.32
CA THR A 20 3.43 4.66 -9.48
C THR A 20 3.26 5.16 -8.06
N SER A 21 3.82 6.32 -7.75
CA SER A 21 3.79 6.98 -6.45
C SER A 21 2.51 6.60 -5.70
N THR A 22 2.62 5.64 -4.76
CA THR A 22 1.57 5.39 -3.78
C THR A 22 1.51 6.68 -2.97
N ARG A 23 0.49 7.48 -3.23
CA ARG A 23 0.21 8.65 -2.41
C ARG A 23 -0.14 8.10 -1.03
N ALA A 24 0.79 8.22 -0.11
CA ALA A 24 0.52 7.98 1.29
C ALA A 24 -0.51 9.03 1.70
N ASP A 25 -1.66 8.59 2.18
CA ASP A 25 -2.80 9.47 2.41
C ASP A 25 -2.58 10.33 3.64
N TRP A 26 -2.26 11.58 3.40
CA TRP A 26 -2.43 12.62 4.38
C TRP A 26 -3.92 12.91 4.54
N ILE A 27 -4.45 12.55 5.69
CA ILE A 27 -5.86 12.83 5.99
C ILE A 27 -5.98 14.28 6.46
N ASN A 28 -6.03 15.24 5.51
CA ASN A 28 -6.46 16.60 5.81
C ASN A 28 -7.99 16.66 5.73
N LEU A 29 -8.64 16.54 6.89
CA LEU A 29 -10.10 16.59 7.00
C LEU A 29 -10.67 18.01 6.90
N THR A 30 -9.84 19.04 6.77
CA THR A 30 -10.30 20.43 6.79
C THR A 30 -10.69 20.94 5.41
N GLY A 31 -10.08 20.45 4.34
CA GLY A 31 -10.25 20.95 2.97
C GLY A 31 -9.59 22.30 2.74
N ALA A 32 -8.64 22.71 3.58
CA ALA A 32 -7.99 24.01 3.45
C ALA A 32 -7.13 24.12 2.19
N GLU A 33 -6.66 23.00 1.64
CA GLU A 33 -5.93 22.91 0.38
C GLU A 33 -6.78 23.26 -0.85
N THR A 34 -8.11 23.23 -0.71
CA THR A 34 -9.08 23.62 -1.74
C THR A 34 -9.71 24.98 -1.49
N ALA A 35 -9.27 25.70 -0.45
CA ALA A 35 -9.77 27.06 -0.14
C ALA A 35 -9.69 28.01 -1.36
N PRO A 36 -10.58 28.98 -1.48
CA PRO A 36 -10.54 29.95 -2.58
C PRO A 36 -9.19 30.67 -2.70
N ASN A 37 -8.65 31.12 -1.57
CA ASN A 37 -7.36 31.80 -1.49
C ASN A 37 -6.36 30.90 -0.80
N ILE A 38 -5.13 30.83 -1.30
CA ILE A 38 -4.06 29.98 -0.75
C ILE A 38 -2.82 30.83 -0.49
N ALA A 39 -2.27 30.74 0.71
CA ALA A 39 -0.98 31.30 1.10
C ALA A 39 0.03 30.19 1.38
N GLU A 40 1.05 30.07 0.54
CA GLU A 40 2.24 29.25 0.83
C GLU A 40 3.29 30.18 1.43
N ILE A 41 3.59 29.99 2.73
CA ILE A 41 4.43 30.89 3.52
C ILE A 41 5.73 30.16 3.86
N THR A 42 6.86 30.79 3.59
CA THR A 42 8.19 30.28 3.98
C THR A 42 8.92 31.32 4.83
N VAL A 43 9.32 30.94 6.02
CA VAL A 43 10.11 31.76 6.92
C VAL A 43 11.58 31.39 6.78
N PHE A 44 12.42 32.36 6.43
CA PHE A 44 13.87 32.24 6.38
C PHE A 44 14.50 32.99 7.56
N ASP A 45 15.83 32.99 7.67
CA ASP A 45 16.53 33.67 8.75
C ASP A 45 16.46 35.20 8.64
N ASP A 46 16.23 35.74 7.42
CA ASP A 46 16.26 37.17 7.12
C ASP A 46 14.92 37.73 6.61
N ARG A 47 13.94 36.90 6.31
CA ARG A 47 12.68 37.30 5.68
C ARG A 47 11.58 36.25 5.77
N VAL A 48 10.36 36.66 5.45
CA VAL A 48 9.24 35.79 5.11
C VAL A 48 8.96 35.92 3.62
N GLU A 49 8.83 34.81 2.91
CA GLU A 49 8.34 34.75 1.54
C GLU A 49 6.92 34.19 1.51
N VAL A 50 6.05 34.79 0.71
CA VAL A 50 4.66 34.39 0.56
C VAL A 50 4.31 34.26 -0.91
N ALA A 51 3.91 33.05 -1.33
CA ALA A 51 3.24 32.82 -2.60
C ALA A 51 1.73 32.79 -2.35
N LEU A 52 1.04 33.83 -2.81
CA LEU A 52 -0.39 34.05 -2.56
C LEU A 52 -1.21 33.86 -3.83
N GLU A 53 -2.13 32.90 -3.83
CA GLU A 53 -3.16 32.72 -4.86
C GLU A 53 -4.45 33.38 -4.36
N VAL A 54 -4.87 34.47 -4.98
CA VAL A 54 -6.12 35.20 -4.66
C VAL A 54 -7.17 34.85 -5.70
N TYR A 55 -8.28 34.28 -5.26
CA TYR A 55 -9.42 33.96 -6.10
C TYR A 55 -10.02 35.24 -6.73
N VAL A 56 -10.41 35.19 -8.01
CA VAL A 56 -10.95 36.38 -8.72
C VAL A 56 -12.19 36.97 -8.04
N GLY A 57 -13.01 36.16 -7.36
CA GLY A 57 -14.17 36.62 -6.61
C GLY A 57 -13.81 37.43 -5.34
N ASP A 58 -12.60 37.27 -4.82
CA ASP A 58 -12.14 37.89 -3.56
C ASP A 58 -11.15 39.05 -3.78
N LEU A 59 -10.89 39.44 -5.05
CA LEU A 59 -9.95 40.49 -5.41
C LEU A 59 -10.22 41.81 -4.68
N LYS A 60 -11.46 42.10 -4.30
CA LYS A 60 -11.81 43.30 -3.54
C LYS A 60 -11.09 43.38 -2.19
N SER A 61 -10.89 42.25 -1.53
CA SER A 61 -10.20 42.16 -0.24
C SER A 61 -8.69 42.22 -0.34
N PHE A 62 -8.15 42.15 -1.59
CA PHE A 62 -6.73 42.24 -1.92
C PHE A 62 -6.45 43.27 -2.99
N LYS A 63 -7.27 44.33 -3.04
CA LYS A 63 -7.22 45.37 -4.11
C LYS A 63 -5.86 46.06 -4.20
N GLU A 64 -5.08 46.08 -3.12
CA GLU A 64 -3.75 46.67 -3.03
C GLU A 64 -2.76 45.97 -3.98
N LEU A 65 -2.93 44.64 -4.18
CA LEU A 65 -2.05 43.80 -4.99
C LEU A 65 -2.41 43.81 -6.49
N ILE A 66 -3.57 44.36 -6.88
CA ILE A 66 -4.00 44.34 -8.28
C ILE A 66 -3.00 45.18 -9.12
N PRO A 67 -2.43 44.65 -10.21
CA PRO A 67 -1.52 45.38 -11.07
C PRO A 67 -2.20 46.61 -11.73
N ASP A 68 -1.48 47.72 -11.86
CA ASP A 68 -2.01 48.93 -12.45
C ASP A 68 -2.37 48.74 -13.91
N ASP A 69 -1.67 47.87 -14.60
CA ASP A 69 -1.93 47.54 -16.02
C ASP A 69 -3.33 46.96 -16.25
N TRP A 70 -3.94 46.32 -15.26
CA TRP A 70 -5.30 45.77 -15.38
C TRP A 70 -6.39 46.85 -15.31
N LEU A 71 -6.06 48.04 -14.80
CA LEU A 71 -7.00 49.09 -14.53
C LEU A 71 -6.80 50.34 -15.45
N LYS A 72 -5.83 50.26 -16.38
CA LYS A 72 -5.50 51.38 -17.29
C LYS A 72 -6.70 51.93 -18.05
N ASP A 73 -7.55 51.04 -18.54
CA ASP A 73 -8.73 51.40 -19.31
C ASP A 73 -9.86 52.01 -18.47
N LEU A 74 -9.79 51.82 -17.14
CA LEU A 74 -10.82 52.28 -16.20
C LEU A 74 -10.53 53.69 -15.64
N GLN A 75 -9.37 54.28 -15.96
CA GLN A 75 -8.94 55.62 -15.51
C GLN A 75 -9.08 55.82 -13.98
N VAL A 76 -8.82 54.80 -13.19
CA VAL A 76 -8.89 54.84 -11.72
C VAL A 76 -7.60 55.41 -11.19
N GLU A 77 -7.66 56.55 -10.50
CA GLU A 77 -6.50 57.05 -9.74
C GLU A 77 -6.27 56.17 -8.51
N ARG A 78 -5.04 55.70 -8.37
CA ARG A 78 -4.62 54.83 -7.24
C ARG A 78 -3.41 55.43 -6.55
N PRO A 79 -3.28 55.21 -5.24
CA PRO A 79 -2.03 55.54 -4.51
C PRO A 79 -0.82 54.83 -5.14
N PRO A 80 0.38 55.37 -5.00
CA PRO A 80 1.60 54.66 -5.39
C PRO A 80 1.68 53.26 -4.82
N LEU A 81 2.37 52.35 -5.51
CA LEU A 81 2.47 50.94 -5.11
C LEU A 81 3.00 50.81 -3.67
N GLU A 82 4.01 51.58 -3.28
CA GLU A 82 4.58 51.59 -1.94
C GLU A 82 3.51 51.85 -0.86
N ASN A 83 2.65 52.85 -1.05
CA ASN A 83 1.58 53.17 -0.10
C ASN A 83 0.52 52.04 -0.05
N ARG A 84 0.26 51.42 -1.18
CA ARG A 84 -0.67 50.27 -1.23
C ARG A 84 -0.11 49.06 -0.51
N LEU A 85 1.18 48.78 -0.66
CA LEU A 85 1.84 47.67 0.04
C LEU A 85 1.94 47.93 1.52
N ALA A 86 2.18 49.17 1.94
CA ALA A 86 2.12 49.54 3.37
C ALA A 86 0.70 49.30 3.93
N GLN A 87 -0.35 49.69 3.19
CA GLN A 87 -1.72 49.38 3.60
C GLN A 87 -2.01 47.89 3.63
N PHE A 88 -1.51 47.14 2.64
CA PHE A 88 -1.64 45.66 2.59
C PHE A 88 -0.94 44.99 3.78
N SER A 89 0.24 45.50 4.18
CA SER A 89 0.98 45.00 5.35
C SER A 89 0.24 45.20 6.66
N GLU A 90 -0.62 46.21 6.75
CA GLU A 90 -1.42 46.50 7.94
C GLU A 90 -2.78 45.79 7.94
N ARG A 91 -3.45 45.66 6.80
CA ARG A 91 -4.85 45.19 6.69
C ARG A 91 -5.06 43.94 5.85
N GLY A 92 -4.07 43.55 5.04
CA GLY A 92 -4.10 42.34 4.24
C GLY A 92 -3.54 41.16 5.01
N LEU A 93 -2.48 40.53 4.49
CA LEU A 93 -1.76 39.48 5.20
C LEU A 93 -0.65 40.14 6.04
N ARG A 94 -0.91 40.30 7.35
CA ARG A 94 -0.04 41.00 8.28
C ARG A 94 0.86 40.06 9.05
N PHE A 95 2.14 40.44 9.16
CA PHE A 95 3.13 39.76 9.99
C PHE A 95 3.64 40.70 11.06
N VAL A 96 3.58 40.27 12.32
CA VAL A 96 4.05 41.06 13.49
C VAL A 96 5.09 40.26 14.26
N THR A 97 6.24 40.86 14.51
CA THR A 97 7.35 40.26 15.27
C THR A 97 7.07 40.27 16.77
N ASP A 98 7.93 39.60 17.56
CA ASP A 98 7.90 39.61 19.02
C ASP A 98 8.19 41.02 19.63
N THR A 99 8.81 41.91 18.87
CA THR A 99 9.00 43.32 19.28
C THR A 99 7.76 44.19 19.02
N GLY A 100 6.73 43.64 18.36
CA GLY A 100 5.52 44.38 17.97
C GLY A 100 5.65 45.13 16.64
N GLU A 101 6.74 44.97 15.92
CA GLU A 101 6.94 45.56 14.60
C GLU A 101 6.09 44.85 13.55
N THR A 102 5.38 45.61 12.73
CA THR A 102 4.67 45.11 11.52
C THR A 102 5.64 45.12 10.35
N LEU A 103 5.90 43.92 9.80
CA LEU A 103 6.76 43.76 8.63
C LEU A 103 6.11 44.36 7.39
N GLN A 104 6.91 45.05 6.56
CA GLN A 104 6.44 45.65 5.32
C GLN A 104 6.61 44.71 4.13
N ALA A 105 5.56 44.55 3.36
CA ALA A 105 5.56 43.71 2.16
C ALA A 105 6.26 44.40 1.00
N GLU A 106 7.10 43.66 0.31
CA GLU A 106 7.65 43.97 -1.00
C GLU A 106 7.02 43.04 -2.04
N LEU A 107 6.44 43.60 -3.10
CA LEU A 107 5.84 42.81 -4.17
C LEU A 107 6.90 42.50 -5.25
N ARG A 108 7.23 41.22 -5.42
CA ARG A 108 8.15 40.75 -6.47
C ARG A 108 7.44 40.45 -7.78
N LEU A 109 6.23 39.87 -7.69
CA LEU A 109 5.45 39.46 -8.86
C LEU A 109 3.97 39.60 -8.55
N ALA A 110 3.18 40.05 -9.51
CA ALA A 110 1.72 39.94 -9.51
C ALA A 110 1.22 39.71 -10.93
N GLU A 111 0.61 38.55 -11.17
CA GLU A 111 0.15 38.17 -12.51
C GLU A 111 -1.10 37.29 -12.47
N PRO A 112 -1.89 37.24 -13.58
CA PRO A 112 -3.00 36.32 -13.68
C PRO A 112 -2.48 34.89 -13.91
N ARG A 113 -2.97 33.95 -13.13
CA ARG A 113 -2.68 32.53 -13.31
C ARG A 113 -3.93 31.68 -13.15
N LEU A 114 -3.83 30.41 -13.52
CA LEU A 114 -4.73 29.39 -13.03
C LEU A 114 -4.17 28.84 -11.72
N ARG A 115 -5.05 28.65 -10.74
CA ARG A 115 -4.66 28.05 -9.45
C ARG A 115 -4.03 26.69 -9.64
N LYS A 116 -3.12 26.31 -8.75
CA LYS A 116 -2.60 24.94 -8.71
C LYS A 116 -3.73 23.97 -8.41
N ASP A 117 -3.80 22.86 -9.16
CA ASP A 117 -4.71 21.76 -8.82
C ASP A 117 -4.16 21.07 -7.58
N ARG A 118 -4.89 21.20 -6.45
CA ARG A 118 -4.63 20.50 -5.20
C ARG A 118 -5.75 19.51 -4.97
N PHE A 119 -5.40 18.28 -4.79
CA PHE A 119 -6.37 17.21 -4.57
C PHE A 119 -6.70 17.11 -3.08
N SER A 120 -7.99 17.16 -2.75
CA SER A 120 -8.51 16.80 -1.43
C SER A 120 -9.32 15.51 -1.55
N PRO A 121 -8.90 14.40 -0.92
CA PRO A 121 -9.65 13.15 -0.97
C PRO A 121 -11.01 13.25 -0.26
N PHE A 122 -11.22 14.29 0.54
CA PHE A 122 -12.43 14.50 1.34
C PHE A 122 -13.34 15.61 0.82
N ALA A 123 -12.97 16.30 -0.26
CA ALA A 123 -13.82 17.31 -0.88
C ALA A 123 -15.21 16.73 -1.18
N GLY A 124 -16.25 17.46 -0.80
CA GLY A 124 -17.65 17.02 -0.91
C GLY A 124 -18.12 16.02 0.15
N MET A 125 -17.24 15.47 0.97
CA MET A 125 -17.62 14.56 2.06
C MET A 125 -18.00 15.31 3.35
N VAL A 126 -18.87 14.70 4.15
CA VAL A 126 -19.21 15.25 5.46
C VAL A 126 -18.12 14.90 6.47
N ASN A 127 -17.49 15.91 7.06
CA ASN A 127 -16.54 15.72 8.15
C ASN A 127 -17.25 15.09 9.36
N PRO A 128 -16.85 13.91 9.83
CA PRO A 128 -17.53 13.20 10.90
C PRO A 128 -17.50 13.91 12.25
N PHE A 129 -16.51 14.78 12.48
CA PHE A 129 -16.35 15.53 13.72
C PHE A 129 -17.14 16.84 13.72
N THR A 130 -17.01 17.63 12.66
CA THR A 130 -17.68 18.94 12.56
C THR A 130 -19.08 18.88 11.98
N ARG A 131 -19.48 17.76 11.36
CA ARG A 131 -20.74 17.55 10.63
C ARG A 131 -20.94 18.53 9.46
N ARG A 132 -19.88 19.20 9.01
CA ARG A 132 -19.90 20.10 7.85
C ARG A 132 -19.32 19.38 6.64
N THR A 133 -19.82 19.72 5.46
CA THR A 133 -19.24 19.25 4.20
C THR A 133 -17.87 19.92 4.00
N VAL A 134 -16.87 19.10 3.67
CA VAL A 134 -15.54 19.60 3.26
C VAL A 134 -15.71 20.33 1.94
N PRO A 135 -15.29 21.59 1.83
CA PRO A 135 -15.50 22.38 0.61
C PRO A 135 -14.75 21.80 -0.59
N ASP A 136 -15.37 21.89 -1.76
CA ASP A 136 -14.68 21.70 -3.03
C ASP A 136 -13.93 22.99 -3.44
N ALA A 137 -12.91 22.82 -4.30
CA ALA A 137 -12.24 23.96 -4.89
C ALA A 137 -13.21 24.77 -5.77
N PRO A 138 -13.06 26.12 -5.86
CA PRO A 138 -13.85 26.93 -6.78
C PRO A 138 -13.78 26.40 -8.21
N THR A 139 -14.92 26.40 -8.90
CA THR A 139 -15.00 25.97 -10.31
C THR A 139 -14.25 26.93 -11.24
N ASP A 140 -14.27 28.22 -10.93
CA ASP A 140 -13.44 29.21 -11.61
C ASP A 140 -12.01 29.13 -11.08
N LYS A 141 -11.09 28.71 -11.94
CA LYS A 141 -9.68 28.50 -11.58
C LYS A 141 -8.82 29.76 -11.69
N ARG A 142 -9.38 30.90 -12.09
CA ARG A 142 -8.60 32.13 -12.25
C ARG A 142 -8.23 32.72 -10.90
N VAL A 143 -6.95 33.06 -10.77
CA VAL A 143 -6.39 33.69 -9.57
C VAL A 143 -5.48 34.84 -9.95
N LEU A 144 -5.38 35.84 -9.09
CA LEU A 144 -4.22 36.72 -9.02
C LEU A 144 -3.16 35.98 -8.19
N TYR A 145 -2.03 35.65 -8.82
CA TYR A 145 -0.87 35.11 -8.15
C TYR A 145 0.09 36.25 -7.78
N ALA A 146 0.47 36.34 -6.51
CA ALA A 146 1.39 37.33 -6.02
C ALA A 146 2.53 36.67 -5.23
N GLU A 147 3.76 37.11 -5.49
CA GLU A 147 4.94 36.79 -4.69
C GLU A 147 5.32 38.00 -3.85
N LEU A 148 5.28 37.83 -2.55
CA LEU A 148 5.55 38.87 -1.56
C LEU A 148 6.74 38.46 -0.70
N VAL A 149 7.54 39.46 -0.32
CA VAL A 149 8.66 39.31 0.60
C VAL A 149 8.47 40.29 1.74
N TYR A 150 8.67 39.84 2.96
CA TYR A 150 8.65 40.66 4.18
C TYR A 150 10.02 40.54 4.82
N PRO A 151 10.95 41.47 4.58
CA PRO A 151 12.26 41.44 5.17
C PRO A 151 12.16 41.60 6.69
N PHE A 152 13.01 40.90 7.42
CA PHE A 152 13.25 41.22 8.82
C PHE A 152 14.17 42.46 8.93
N GLY A 153 14.17 43.10 10.08
CA GLY A 153 15.13 44.13 10.36
C GLY A 153 16.53 43.56 10.59
N GLU A 154 17.23 44.12 11.58
CA GLU A 154 18.61 43.69 11.88
C GLU A 154 18.71 42.30 12.52
N THR A 155 17.63 41.79 13.10
CA THR A 155 17.59 40.49 13.82
C THR A 155 16.37 39.66 13.46
N SER A 156 16.56 38.37 13.35
CA SER A 156 15.46 37.42 13.18
C SER A 156 14.54 37.41 14.41
N PRO A 157 13.23 37.48 14.25
CA PRO A 157 12.28 37.41 15.36
C PRO A 157 12.25 36.04 16.02
N ARG A 158 11.93 35.97 17.31
CA ARG A 158 11.67 34.72 18.02
C ARG A 158 10.26 34.21 17.81
N THR A 159 9.31 35.13 17.66
CA THR A 159 7.93 34.80 17.34
C THR A 159 7.41 35.68 16.21
N LEU A 160 6.49 35.10 15.42
CA LEU A 160 5.87 35.78 14.29
C LEU A 160 4.36 35.57 14.36
N THR A 161 3.59 36.63 14.51
CA THR A 161 2.13 36.57 14.50
C THR A 161 1.63 36.87 13.10
N ILE A 162 0.87 35.90 12.51
CA ILE A 162 0.31 35.98 11.17
C ILE A 162 -1.18 36.25 11.30
N THR A 163 -1.64 37.30 10.63
CA THR A 163 -3.05 37.73 10.67
C THR A 163 -3.61 37.79 9.26
N PRO A 164 -4.75 37.13 8.97
CA PRO A 164 -5.43 37.24 7.67
C PRO A 164 -6.13 38.61 7.54
N PRO A 165 -6.67 38.96 6.36
CA PRO A 165 -7.55 40.09 6.20
C PRO A 165 -8.77 39.97 7.12
N LEU A 166 -8.94 40.90 8.04
CA LEU A 166 -10.05 40.94 9.01
C LEU A 166 -10.91 42.19 8.78
N ASP A 167 -12.19 42.12 9.11
CA ASP A 167 -13.09 43.26 9.21
C ASP A 167 -12.89 44.01 10.55
N ASP A 168 -13.67 45.07 10.74
CA ASP A 168 -13.60 45.90 11.94
C ASP A 168 -14.08 45.14 13.22
N GLU A 169 -14.77 44.03 13.05
CA GLU A 169 -15.25 43.13 14.12
C GLU A 169 -14.26 42.01 14.41
N GLY A 170 -13.16 41.92 13.67
CA GLY A 170 -12.12 40.90 13.81
C GLY A 170 -12.46 39.56 13.15
N LEU A 171 -13.43 39.52 12.23
CA LEU A 171 -13.80 38.33 11.47
C LEU A 171 -13.07 38.29 10.12
N PRO A 172 -12.71 37.10 9.62
CA PRO A 172 -12.05 36.98 8.32
C PRO A 172 -12.92 37.50 7.18
N LEU A 173 -12.38 38.43 6.40
CA LEU A 173 -13.05 38.97 5.20
C LEU A 173 -13.14 37.92 4.08
N VAL A 174 -12.23 36.97 4.04
CA VAL A 174 -12.10 35.92 3.02
C VAL A 174 -11.60 34.63 3.64
N THR A 175 -11.87 33.52 2.97
CA THR A 175 -11.31 32.23 3.39
C THR A 175 -9.92 32.04 2.81
N VAL A 176 -8.92 31.90 3.67
CA VAL A 176 -7.53 31.65 3.29
C VAL A 176 -7.11 30.28 3.82
N GLY A 177 -6.76 29.37 2.91
CA GLY A 177 -6.02 28.16 3.22
C GLY A 177 -4.52 28.50 3.24
N PHE A 178 -3.78 27.99 4.21
CA PHE A 178 -2.34 28.24 4.25
C PHE A 178 -1.54 27.01 4.65
N ILE A 179 -0.31 26.99 4.20
CA ILE A 179 0.74 26.09 4.64
C ILE A 179 1.95 26.94 5.00
N LEU A 180 2.67 26.53 6.02
CA LEU A 180 3.85 27.28 6.45
C LEU A 180 5.06 26.37 6.60
N TYR A 181 6.17 26.85 6.07
CA TYR A 181 7.49 26.25 6.18
C TYR A 181 8.41 27.16 6.99
N HIS A 182 9.25 26.59 7.85
CA HIS A 182 10.44 27.26 8.37
C HIS A 182 11.64 26.69 7.62
N LYS A 183 12.28 27.51 6.79
CA LYS A 183 13.21 27.05 5.73
C LYS A 183 12.50 26.01 4.84
N SER A 184 12.99 24.80 4.78
CA SER A 184 12.37 23.72 4.02
C SER A 184 11.46 22.81 4.87
N VAL A 185 11.40 23.01 6.19
CA VAL A 185 10.63 22.15 7.10
C VAL A 185 9.17 22.62 7.20
N PRO A 186 8.17 21.81 6.84
CA PRO A 186 6.78 22.17 7.04
C PRO A 186 6.45 22.24 8.54
N VAL A 187 5.99 23.37 9.02
CA VAL A 187 5.55 23.56 10.41
C VAL A 187 4.13 23.05 10.60
N ILE A 188 3.29 23.24 9.60
CA ILE A 188 1.89 22.75 9.55
C ILE A 188 1.59 22.12 8.21
N ASP A 189 0.54 21.31 8.18
CA ASP A 189 -0.16 20.96 6.94
C ASP A 189 -1.12 22.08 6.55
N PHE A 190 -1.80 21.96 5.41
CA PHE A 190 -2.82 22.93 5.05
C PHE A 190 -3.88 23.09 6.15
N ARG A 191 -4.08 24.35 6.59
CA ARG A 191 -5.08 24.76 7.56
C ARG A 191 -5.74 26.06 7.10
N TYR A 192 -6.88 26.41 7.71
CA TYR A 192 -7.49 27.70 7.50
C TYR A 192 -6.84 28.75 8.42
N LEU A 193 -6.42 29.88 7.83
CA LEU A 193 -5.98 31.04 8.58
C LEU A 193 -7.21 31.92 8.86
N GLY A 194 -7.88 31.67 9.97
CA GLY A 194 -9.11 32.37 10.35
C GLY A 194 -8.99 33.38 11.50
N ALA A 195 -7.82 33.48 12.11
CA ALA A 195 -7.56 34.38 13.23
C ALA A 195 -6.05 34.64 13.34
N PRO A 196 -5.61 35.68 14.06
CA PRO A 196 -4.21 35.87 14.39
C PRO A 196 -3.61 34.62 15.01
N SER A 197 -2.48 34.17 14.48
CA SER A 197 -1.84 32.92 14.87
C SER A 197 -0.35 33.14 15.07
N THR A 198 0.15 32.86 16.27
CA THR A 198 1.53 33.09 16.65
C THR A 198 2.36 31.84 16.43
N LEU A 199 3.41 31.97 15.64
CA LEU A 199 4.46 31.00 15.37
C LEU A 199 5.65 31.29 16.26
N THR A 200 6.11 30.31 17.04
CA THR A 200 7.41 30.33 17.73
C THR A 200 8.44 29.69 16.81
N LEU A 201 9.49 30.43 16.50
CA LEU A 201 10.62 30.00 15.70
C LEU A 201 11.69 29.39 16.61
N ASP A 202 12.08 28.15 16.26
CA ASP A 202 13.17 27.45 16.94
C ASP A 202 14.42 27.50 16.06
N PRO A 203 15.64 27.62 16.64
CA PRO A 203 16.89 27.55 15.86
C PRO A 203 16.96 26.30 14.96
N ASP A 204 16.41 25.17 15.42
CA ASP A 204 16.16 24.02 14.59
C ASP A 204 14.74 24.09 13.99
N PRO A 205 14.60 24.30 12.67
CA PRO A 205 13.30 24.49 12.03
C PRO A 205 12.28 23.39 12.30
N TRP A 206 12.75 22.18 12.64
CA TRP A 206 11.89 21.04 12.94
C TRP A 206 11.02 21.24 14.16
N TYR A 207 11.48 22.01 15.15
CA TYR A 207 10.80 22.26 16.41
C TYR A 207 9.99 23.55 16.43
N SER A 208 10.03 24.33 15.36
CA SER A 208 9.15 25.49 15.20
C SER A 208 7.68 25.08 15.26
N ARG A 209 6.85 25.88 15.93
CA ARG A 209 5.47 25.52 16.21
C ARG A 209 4.57 26.73 16.40
N PHE A 210 3.31 26.57 16.06
CA PHE A 210 2.26 27.50 16.45
C PHE A 210 1.82 27.28 17.89
N ASP A 211 1.46 28.37 18.58
CA ASP A 211 0.85 28.30 19.92
C ASP A 211 -0.51 27.62 19.88
N ASN A 212 -1.25 27.75 18.79
CA ASN A 212 -2.51 27.05 18.55
C ASN A 212 -2.26 25.55 18.30
N PRO A 213 -2.72 24.64 19.19
CA PRO A 213 -2.46 23.20 19.06
C PRO A 213 -3.14 22.54 17.83
N ASN A 214 -4.10 23.22 17.18
CA ASN A 214 -4.73 22.74 15.96
C ASN A 214 -3.90 23.04 14.70
N LEU A 215 -2.98 24.02 14.79
CA LEU A 215 -2.03 24.35 13.74
C LEU A 215 -0.77 23.52 13.90
N LYS A 216 -0.79 22.32 13.38
CA LYS A 216 0.31 21.36 13.48
C LYS A 216 0.38 20.50 12.22
N ARG A 217 1.58 20.02 11.89
CA ARG A 217 1.76 18.98 10.88
C ARG A 217 1.38 17.60 11.42
N HIS A 218 1.06 16.70 10.51
CA HIS A 218 0.68 15.34 10.87
C HIS A 218 1.88 14.54 11.41
N HIS A 219 3.00 14.54 10.69
CA HIS A 219 4.24 13.90 11.13
C HIS A 219 5.09 14.90 11.92
N LYS A 220 4.99 14.82 13.24
CA LYS A 220 5.70 15.74 14.16
C LYS A 220 7.01 15.19 14.66
N SER A 221 7.08 13.88 14.78
CA SER A 221 8.22 13.26 15.44
C SER A 221 9.38 13.10 14.48
N ALA A 222 10.54 13.51 14.95
CA ALA A 222 11.79 13.34 14.26
C ALA A 222 12.25 11.87 14.24
N LEU A 223 11.66 11.06 15.13
CA LEU A 223 11.99 9.66 15.33
C LEU A 223 10.71 8.86 15.54
N MET A 224 10.52 7.77 14.80
CA MET A 224 9.33 6.90 14.85
C MET A 224 9.72 5.44 14.70
N SER A 225 9.00 4.55 15.40
CA SER A 225 9.20 3.11 15.40
C SER A 225 7.96 2.38 14.92
N PHE A 226 8.10 1.48 13.94
CA PHE A 226 7.02 0.68 13.40
C PHE A 226 7.43 -0.80 13.45
N LEU A 227 6.69 -1.58 14.21
CA LEU A 227 6.92 -3.01 14.37
C LEU A 227 5.83 -3.77 13.61
N TYR A 228 6.20 -4.52 12.58
CA TYR A 228 5.28 -5.39 11.86
C TYR A 228 5.51 -6.82 12.31
N VAL A 229 4.48 -7.44 12.88
CA VAL A 229 4.53 -8.82 13.35
C VAL A 229 3.69 -9.69 12.43
N GLU A 230 4.38 -10.56 11.72
CA GLU A 230 3.81 -11.43 10.71
C GLU A 230 4.27 -12.88 10.92
N PRO A 231 3.59 -13.87 10.34
CA PRO A 231 4.08 -15.23 10.32
C PRO A 231 5.45 -15.29 9.70
N TYR A 232 6.43 -15.85 10.03
CA TYR A 232 7.76 -16.01 9.42
C TYR A 232 8.65 -14.75 9.41
N GLU A 233 8.13 -13.61 9.94
CA GLU A 233 8.91 -12.36 9.94
C GLU A 233 8.43 -11.40 11.03
N VAL A 234 9.36 -10.84 11.78
CA VAL A 234 9.18 -9.61 12.54
C VAL A 234 10.02 -8.54 11.83
N ARG A 235 9.40 -7.42 11.45
CA ARG A 235 10.07 -6.33 10.76
C ARG A 235 9.98 -5.07 11.61
N HIS A 236 11.14 -4.50 11.94
CA HIS A 236 11.25 -3.25 12.66
C HIS A 236 11.68 -2.15 11.68
N GLU A 237 10.80 -1.22 11.45
CA GLU A 237 11.03 -0.05 10.60
C GLU A 237 11.22 1.19 11.49
N ILE A 238 12.30 1.92 11.25
CA ILE A 238 12.65 3.12 12.00
C ILE A 238 12.73 4.27 11.01
N LEU A 239 12.00 5.34 11.27
CA LEU A 239 12.17 6.62 10.59
C LEU A 239 12.88 7.57 11.53
N THR A 240 13.97 8.17 11.08
CA THR A 240 14.71 9.18 11.86
C THR A 240 15.19 10.31 10.97
N ARG A 241 15.17 11.51 11.49
CA ARG A 241 15.82 12.64 10.85
C ARG A 241 17.34 12.48 10.93
N VAL A 242 18.05 12.76 9.85
CA VAL A 242 19.51 12.55 9.78
C VAL A 242 20.24 13.40 10.82
N ARG A 243 19.86 14.68 10.98
CA ARG A 243 20.48 15.57 11.98
C ARG A 243 20.39 15.01 13.40
N ASP A 244 19.29 14.38 13.78
CA ASP A 244 19.13 13.87 15.16
C ASP A 244 20.07 12.70 15.46
N LEU A 245 20.56 11.99 14.43
CA LEU A 245 21.55 10.92 14.59
C LEU A 245 22.90 11.42 15.11
N GLU A 246 23.22 12.72 14.95
CA GLU A 246 24.44 13.33 15.51
C GLU A 246 24.55 13.17 17.03
N ALA A 247 23.41 13.01 17.72
CA ALA A 247 23.39 12.74 19.15
C ALA A 247 24.03 11.40 19.55
N TRP A 248 24.11 10.45 18.60
CA TRP A 248 24.55 9.08 18.87
C TRP A 248 25.71 8.61 17.99
N MET A 249 25.95 9.26 16.84
CA MET A 249 26.99 8.85 15.91
C MET A 249 27.56 10.05 15.14
N ASP A 250 28.81 9.94 14.74
CA ASP A 250 29.42 10.87 13.79
C ASP A 250 28.88 10.58 12.38
N LEU A 251 28.21 11.56 11.78
CA LEU A 251 27.71 11.46 10.41
C LEU A 251 28.83 11.50 9.38
N GLY A 252 30.02 12.05 9.72
CA GLY A 252 31.20 12.15 8.84
C GLY A 252 30.90 12.94 7.56
N LEU A 253 30.04 13.94 7.64
CA LEU A 253 29.71 14.87 6.55
C LEU A 253 30.76 15.97 6.43
N ARG A 254 30.91 16.55 5.24
CA ARG A 254 31.85 17.65 4.99
C ARG A 254 31.29 19.02 5.33
N GLY A 255 29.97 19.14 5.44
CA GLY A 255 29.29 20.38 5.74
C GLY A 255 28.11 20.18 6.68
N ASP A 256 27.56 21.28 7.21
CA ASP A 256 26.52 21.28 8.24
C ASP A 256 25.10 21.49 7.67
N GLU A 257 24.98 21.94 6.43
CA GLU A 257 23.69 22.29 5.82
C GLU A 257 23.16 21.19 4.88
N TYR A 258 24.07 20.51 4.18
CA TYR A 258 23.70 19.58 3.11
C TYR A 258 24.47 18.27 3.17
N ILE A 259 23.79 17.21 2.73
CA ILE A 259 24.38 15.92 2.39
C ILE A 259 24.60 15.94 0.89
N GLU A 260 25.85 15.90 0.46
CA GLU A 260 26.21 15.90 -0.95
C GLU A 260 25.93 14.53 -1.57
N VAL A 261 25.73 14.49 -2.91
CA VAL A 261 25.31 13.27 -3.62
C VAL A 261 26.28 12.10 -3.41
N ASP A 262 27.58 12.38 -3.34
CA ASP A 262 28.62 11.37 -3.12
C ASP A 262 28.73 10.90 -1.67
N GLU A 263 28.11 11.60 -0.73
CA GLU A 263 28.04 11.24 0.71
C GLU A 263 26.83 10.37 1.04
N LEU A 264 25.80 10.34 0.16
CA LEU A 264 24.52 9.67 0.43
C LEU A 264 24.69 8.17 0.71
N GLU A 265 25.38 7.42 -0.16
CA GLU A 265 25.54 5.98 0.00
C GLU A 265 26.47 5.61 1.18
N PRO A 266 27.64 6.25 1.37
CA PRO A 266 28.47 6.01 2.55
C PRO A 266 27.76 6.29 3.87
N LEU A 267 27.00 7.38 3.96
CA LEU A 267 26.23 7.72 5.15
C LEU A 267 25.11 6.71 5.40
N LYS A 268 24.38 6.32 4.37
CA LYS A 268 23.32 5.32 4.45
C LYS A 268 23.83 3.98 4.99
N GLN A 269 25.01 3.53 4.55
CA GLN A 269 25.64 2.32 5.05
C GLN A 269 25.98 2.46 6.56
N ARG A 270 26.64 3.56 6.96
CA ARG A 270 26.99 3.80 8.36
C ARG A 270 25.76 3.84 9.28
N ILE A 271 24.69 4.50 8.84
CA ILE A 271 23.43 4.55 9.59
C ILE A 271 22.83 3.15 9.75
N GLY A 272 22.80 2.35 8.68
CA GLY A 272 22.31 0.98 8.71
C GLY A 272 23.11 0.10 9.68
N GLU A 273 24.43 0.15 9.62
CA GLU A 273 25.34 -0.58 10.53
C GLU A 273 25.15 -0.14 12.00
N PHE A 274 25.04 1.16 12.26
CA PHE A 274 24.77 1.70 13.58
C PHE A 274 23.44 1.16 14.13
N MET A 275 22.37 1.20 13.33
CA MET A 275 21.03 0.79 13.76
C MET A 275 20.90 -0.71 14.01
N LEU A 276 21.70 -1.56 13.34
CA LEU A 276 21.76 -2.99 13.63
C LEU A 276 22.20 -3.31 15.07
N GLY A 277 22.98 -2.42 15.68
CA GLY A 277 23.45 -2.55 17.05
C GLY A 277 22.56 -1.87 18.10
N LYS A 278 21.42 -1.30 17.68
CA LYS A 278 20.52 -0.52 18.54
C LYS A 278 19.13 -1.14 18.60
N ASN A 279 18.39 -0.80 19.65
CA ASN A 279 17.01 -1.21 19.86
C ASN A 279 16.82 -2.73 19.76
N PRO A 280 17.44 -3.54 20.65
CA PRO A 280 17.38 -4.99 20.58
C PRO A 280 15.94 -5.50 20.57
N VAL A 281 15.70 -6.50 19.71
CA VAL A 281 14.40 -7.13 19.55
C VAL A 281 14.45 -8.55 20.07
N LEU A 282 13.54 -8.86 20.99
CA LEU A 282 13.32 -10.21 21.51
C LEU A 282 12.02 -10.77 20.92
N VAL A 283 12.08 -11.98 20.40
CA VAL A 283 10.92 -12.73 19.91
C VAL A 283 10.75 -13.96 20.77
N ASP A 284 9.61 -14.10 21.42
CA ASP A 284 9.31 -15.19 22.36
C ASP A 284 10.40 -15.38 23.45
N GLY A 285 11.03 -14.26 23.85
CA GLY A 285 12.09 -14.22 24.86
C GLY A 285 13.50 -14.49 24.33
N GLU A 286 13.66 -14.78 23.03
CA GLU A 286 14.95 -15.04 22.38
C GLU A 286 15.39 -13.87 21.52
N ALA A 287 16.69 -13.55 21.55
CA ALA A 287 17.29 -12.56 20.67
C ALA A 287 17.57 -13.19 19.30
N LEU A 288 16.81 -12.80 18.29
CA LEU A 288 17.03 -13.26 16.92
C LEU A 288 18.11 -12.43 16.22
N LYS A 289 18.76 -13.04 15.23
CA LYS A 289 19.76 -12.34 14.41
C LYS A 289 19.10 -11.27 13.56
N PRO A 290 19.47 -9.98 13.71
CA PRO A 290 18.96 -8.91 12.88
C PRO A 290 19.54 -9.01 11.46
N ILE A 291 18.71 -8.73 10.46
CA ILE A 291 19.08 -8.62 9.05
C ILE A 291 18.73 -7.21 8.60
N LEU A 292 19.73 -6.43 8.22
CA LEU A 292 19.48 -5.13 7.59
C LEU A 292 18.88 -5.36 6.20
N ASP A 293 17.58 -5.16 6.08
CA ASP A 293 16.90 -5.32 4.79
C ASP A 293 17.21 -4.12 3.88
N ARG A 294 17.03 -2.90 4.39
CA ARG A 294 17.33 -1.69 3.63
C ARG A 294 17.48 -0.44 4.51
N THR A 295 18.17 0.54 3.94
CA THR A 295 18.25 1.92 4.44
C THR A 295 17.97 2.85 3.27
N ASN A 296 17.01 3.76 3.39
CA ASN A 296 16.61 4.67 2.31
C ASN A 296 16.37 6.08 2.82
N TYR A 297 16.76 7.08 2.03
CA TYR A 297 16.31 8.45 2.28
C TYR A 297 14.87 8.61 1.85
N VAL A 298 14.12 9.34 2.66
CA VAL A 298 12.73 9.67 2.39
C VAL A 298 12.49 11.17 2.54
N LYS A 299 11.49 11.68 1.84
CA LYS A 299 11.01 13.07 1.95
C LYS A 299 9.58 13.06 2.46
N VAL A 300 9.28 13.99 3.34
CA VAL A 300 7.90 14.27 3.75
C VAL A 300 7.32 15.26 2.76
N ALA A 301 6.37 14.79 1.97
CA ALA A 301 5.62 15.61 1.02
C ALA A 301 4.16 15.74 1.48
N LEU A 302 3.40 16.64 0.85
CA LEU A 302 1.96 16.79 1.09
C LEU A 302 1.16 15.51 0.81
N SER A 303 1.72 14.63 -0.03
CA SER A 303 1.17 13.32 -0.37
C SER A 303 1.67 12.19 0.54
N GLY A 304 2.39 12.51 1.64
CA GLY A 304 2.97 11.54 2.56
C GLY A 304 4.48 11.34 2.42
N ILE A 305 4.98 10.25 2.98
CA ILE A 305 6.41 9.90 2.94
C ILE A 305 6.73 9.29 1.57
N GLN A 306 7.70 9.87 0.87
CA GLN A 306 8.15 9.44 -0.44
C GLN A 306 9.62 9.04 -0.40
N LEU A 307 9.99 8.01 -1.13
CA LEU A 307 11.39 7.62 -1.33
C LEU A 307 12.12 8.63 -2.22
N VAL A 308 13.36 8.91 -1.89
CA VAL A 308 14.27 9.64 -2.76
C VAL A 308 14.82 8.64 -3.79
N GLU A 309 14.13 8.54 -4.95
CA GLU A 309 14.46 7.54 -5.98
C GLU A 309 15.76 7.88 -6.72
N LYS A 310 16.03 9.17 -6.92
CA LYS A 310 17.23 9.65 -7.62
C LYS A 310 18.17 10.30 -6.63
N PRO A 311 19.47 10.02 -6.70
CA PRO A 311 20.46 10.72 -5.89
C PRO A 311 20.38 12.22 -6.16
N GLU A 312 20.07 12.99 -5.13
CA GLU A 312 20.03 14.44 -5.14
C GLU A 312 20.61 14.97 -3.83
N ARG A 313 21.14 16.17 -3.86
CA ARG A 313 21.60 16.89 -2.67
C ARG A 313 20.44 17.04 -1.68
N LEU A 314 20.63 16.66 -0.42
CA LEU A 314 19.61 16.74 0.61
C LEU A 314 20.01 17.77 1.68
N GLU A 315 19.06 18.56 2.12
CA GLU A 315 19.24 19.42 3.30
C GLU A 315 19.21 18.55 4.56
N ILE A 316 20.22 18.69 5.41
CA ILE A 316 20.36 17.86 6.61
C ILE A 316 19.20 18.05 7.59
N ASP A 317 18.64 19.26 7.67
CA ASP A 317 17.53 19.60 8.59
C ASP A 317 16.22 18.90 8.23
N THR A 318 16.04 18.55 6.95
CA THR A 318 14.84 17.91 6.44
C THR A 318 15.04 16.47 6.00
N ALA A 319 16.31 16.05 5.86
CA ALA A 319 16.63 14.70 5.46
C ALA A 319 16.16 13.69 6.50
N ILE A 320 15.32 12.77 6.06
CA ILE A 320 14.84 11.63 6.86
C ILE A 320 15.40 10.37 6.25
N VAL A 321 15.85 9.46 7.11
CA VAL A 321 16.27 8.13 6.71
C VAL A 321 15.33 7.10 7.32
N GLY A 322 14.92 6.16 6.51
CA GLY A 322 14.15 5.00 6.91
C GLY A 322 15.03 3.76 6.90
N ILE A 323 15.05 3.04 8.01
CA ILE A 323 15.83 1.82 8.22
C ILE A 323 14.84 0.67 8.43
N ILE A 324 15.05 -0.46 7.77
CA ILE A 324 14.25 -1.66 7.91
C ILE A 324 15.15 -2.80 8.34
N ILE A 325 14.86 -3.35 9.51
CA ILE A 325 15.54 -4.50 10.09
C ILE A 325 14.54 -5.64 10.20
N THR A 326 14.92 -6.81 9.71
CA THR A 326 14.07 -8.00 9.66
C THR A 326 14.64 -9.10 10.55
N TYR A 327 13.75 -9.80 11.24
CA TYR A 327 14.02 -10.97 12.08
C TYR A 327 13.17 -12.12 11.55
N LEU A 328 13.81 -13.24 11.16
CA LEU A 328 13.10 -14.41 10.65
C LEU A 328 12.56 -15.25 11.80
N THR A 329 11.32 -15.73 11.66
CA THR A 329 10.62 -16.56 12.62
C THR A 329 10.07 -17.82 11.97
N ASP A 330 9.90 -18.90 12.72
CA ASP A 330 9.37 -20.18 12.23
C ASP A 330 7.84 -20.21 12.15
N GLY A 331 7.19 -19.15 12.59
CA GLY A 331 5.74 -19.02 12.63
C GLY A 331 5.31 -17.70 13.26
N MET A 332 4.04 -17.59 13.64
CA MET A 332 3.51 -16.41 14.31
C MET A 332 4.03 -16.33 15.75
N PRO A 333 4.77 -15.28 16.13
CA PRO A 333 5.25 -15.10 17.50
C PRO A 333 4.12 -15.04 18.54
N GLN A 334 4.43 -15.33 19.79
CA GLN A 334 3.54 -15.09 20.93
C GLN A 334 3.79 -13.74 21.58
N GLU A 335 5.05 -13.31 21.62
CA GLU A 335 5.44 -12.02 22.17
C GLU A 335 6.62 -11.44 21.38
N VAL A 336 6.57 -10.13 21.12
CA VAL A 336 7.71 -9.39 20.56
C VAL A 336 7.98 -8.18 21.44
N LYS A 337 9.22 -7.99 21.85
CA LYS A 337 9.67 -6.83 22.62
C LYS A 337 10.78 -6.11 21.89
N VAL A 338 10.67 -4.80 21.82
CA VAL A 338 11.73 -3.89 21.36
C VAL A 338 12.16 -3.05 22.55
N ASP A 339 13.40 -3.17 22.96
CA ASP A 339 13.99 -2.29 23.98
C ASP A 339 14.56 -1.07 23.27
N TRP A 340 13.88 0.08 23.44
CA TRP A 340 14.19 1.29 22.70
C TRP A 340 15.25 2.12 23.44
N GLU A 341 16.37 2.40 22.77
CA GLU A 341 17.53 3.07 23.37
C GLU A 341 17.72 4.52 22.90
N LEU A 342 17.02 4.95 21.84
CA LEU A 342 17.31 6.21 21.17
C LEU A 342 16.39 7.32 21.69
N PHE A 343 16.87 8.03 22.69
CA PHE A 343 16.25 9.24 23.23
C PHE A 343 17.27 10.38 23.27
N THR A 344 16.79 11.61 23.19
CA THR A 344 17.57 12.84 23.40
C THR A 344 16.75 13.82 24.25
N ASP A 345 17.37 14.90 24.73
CA ASP A 345 16.67 15.97 25.46
C ASP A 345 15.53 16.62 24.65
N GLN A 346 15.59 16.52 23.31
CA GLN A 346 14.54 17.01 22.40
C GLN A 346 13.56 15.92 21.98
N VAL A 347 13.97 14.65 22.02
CA VAL A 347 13.16 13.48 21.64
C VAL A 347 12.91 12.62 22.87
N GLU A 348 12.09 13.12 23.78
CA GLU A 348 11.68 12.41 25.00
C GLU A 348 10.51 11.44 24.75
N ARG A 349 9.85 11.56 23.61
CA ARG A 349 8.65 10.77 23.28
C ARG A 349 8.68 10.29 21.84
N VAL A 350 8.77 8.98 21.65
CA VAL A 350 8.83 8.33 20.33
C VAL A 350 7.50 7.65 20.03
N PRO A 351 6.77 8.06 18.98
CA PRO A 351 5.62 7.31 18.49
C PRO A 351 6.04 5.91 18.05
N ALA A 352 5.36 4.91 18.56
CA ALA A 352 5.58 3.52 18.18
C ALA A 352 4.26 2.87 17.77
N THR A 353 4.30 1.96 16.81
CA THR A 353 3.12 1.24 16.37
C THR A 353 3.50 -0.21 16.10
N ALA A 354 2.85 -1.14 16.78
CA ALA A 354 2.88 -2.55 16.39
C ALA A 354 1.72 -2.82 15.42
N THR A 355 2.01 -3.47 14.31
CA THR A 355 1.00 -3.85 13.31
C THR A 355 1.03 -5.36 13.14
N ASP A 356 -0.10 -6.01 13.36
CA ASP A 356 -0.33 -7.42 13.15
C ASP A 356 -1.46 -7.65 12.13
N PRO A 357 -1.87 -8.88 11.80
CA PRO A 357 -2.99 -9.16 10.90
C PRO A 357 -4.34 -8.55 11.31
N ALA A 358 -4.53 -8.17 12.58
CA ALA A 358 -5.74 -7.49 13.05
C ALA A 358 -5.70 -5.96 12.82
N GLY A 359 -4.50 -5.39 12.64
CA GLY A 359 -4.31 -3.97 12.37
C GLY A 359 -3.27 -3.30 13.26
N PRO A 360 -3.14 -1.97 13.18
CA PRO A 360 -2.16 -1.19 13.93
C PRO A 360 -2.57 -0.96 15.38
N LEU A 361 -1.60 -1.08 16.28
CA LEU A 361 -1.69 -0.84 17.72
C LEU A 361 -0.71 0.28 18.09
N PRO A 362 -1.13 1.56 18.07
CA PRO A 362 -0.25 2.69 18.34
C PRO A 362 0.03 2.84 19.84
N THR A 363 1.25 3.24 20.16
CA THR A 363 1.72 3.59 21.50
C THR A 363 2.77 4.70 21.43
N TYR A 364 3.35 5.04 22.59
CA TYR A 364 4.49 5.97 22.69
C TYR A 364 5.52 5.37 23.63
N LEU A 365 6.79 5.53 23.28
CA LEU A 365 7.92 5.17 24.12
C LEU A 365 8.48 6.44 24.78
N THR A 366 8.88 6.31 26.03
CA THR A 366 9.53 7.37 26.82
C THR A 366 10.74 6.76 27.54
N PRO A 367 11.69 7.58 28.04
CA PRO A 367 12.82 7.05 28.80
C PRO A 367 12.43 6.17 30.00
N ASP A 368 11.28 6.47 30.63
CA ASP A 368 10.76 5.69 31.78
C ASP A 368 9.95 4.45 31.36
N ASP A 369 9.44 4.41 30.11
CA ASP A 369 8.67 3.30 29.53
C ASP A 369 9.17 3.06 28.09
N ASN A 370 10.34 2.47 27.98
CA ASN A 370 11.08 2.32 26.72
C ASN A 370 10.90 0.96 26.05
N VAL A 371 10.12 0.03 26.61
CA VAL A 371 9.92 -1.30 26.04
C VAL A 371 8.62 -1.37 25.26
N HIS A 372 8.72 -1.45 23.94
CA HIS A 372 7.58 -1.69 23.07
C HIS A 372 7.24 -3.19 23.04
N THR A 373 6.19 -3.60 23.73
CA THR A 373 5.74 -4.99 23.78
C THR A 373 4.50 -5.21 22.92
N TRP A 374 4.56 -6.20 22.04
CA TRP A 374 3.41 -6.76 21.34
C TRP A 374 3.16 -8.19 21.84
N THR A 375 1.89 -8.52 22.09
CA THR A 375 1.47 -9.86 22.52
C THR A 375 0.40 -10.39 21.57
N ASN A 376 0.48 -11.66 21.22
CA ASN A 376 -0.44 -12.32 20.30
C ASN A 376 -1.82 -12.53 20.94
N TYR A 377 -2.77 -11.68 20.57
CA TYR A 377 -4.19 -11.83 20.96
C TYR A 377 -5.07 -12.34 19.82
N LEU A 378 -4.49 -12.81 18.72
CA LEU A 378 -5.21 -13.28 17.54
C LEU A 378 -5.90 -14.63 17.83
N LYS A 379 -7.23 -14.63 17.91
CA LYS A 379 -8.01 -15.84 18.26
C LYS A 379 -8.30 -16.76 17.08
N ASN A 380 -8.46 -16.21 15.88
CA ASN A 380 -8.94 -16.93 14.69
C ASN A 380 -7.97 -16.84 13.51
N TYR A 381 -6.73 -16.42 13.76
CA TYR A 381 -5.75 -16.29 12.71
C TYR A 381 -5.26 -17.67 12.27
N GLN A 382 -5.29 -17.92 10.97
CA GLN A 382 -4.76 -19.13 10.35
C GLN A 382 -3.47 -18.80 9.62
N LEU A 383 -2.41 -19.53 9.96
CA LEU A 383 -1.14 -19.41 9.27
C LEU A 383 -1.31 -19.63 7.76
N PRO A 384 -0.63 -18.87 6.91
CA PRO A 384 -0.58 -19.15 5.49
C PRO A 384 0.02 -20.55 5.26
N THR A 385 -0.75 -21.41 4.62
CA THR A 385 -0.32 -22.77 4.28
C THR A 385 -0.45 -22.99 2.79
N VAL A 386 0.49 -23.76 2.24
CA VAL A 386 0.47 -24.24 0.87
C VAL A 386 0.23 -25.74 0.91
N GLN A 387 -0.72 -26.22 0.10
CA GLN A 387 -1.12 -27.62 0.11
C GLN A 387 -1.13 -28.19 -1.31
N THR A 388 -0.77 -29.46 -1.44
CA THR A 388 -0.86 -30.17 -2.70
C THR A 388 -2.32 -30.26 -3.15
N VAL A 389 -2.58 -29.89 -4.39
CA VAL A 389 -3.90 -30.02 -5.02
C VAL A 389 -4.00 -31.37 -5.71
N ALA A 390 -4.51 -32.37 -5.01
CA ALA A 390 -4.60 -33.73 -5.53
C ALA A 390 -5.55 -33.82 -6.73
N VAL A 391 -5.17 -34.62 -7.72
CA VAL A 391 -6.04 -34.96 -8.83
C VAL A 391 -7.16 -35.86 -8.34
N ALA A 392 -8.42 -35.42 -8.50
CA ALA A 392 -9.57 -36.27 -8.10
C ALA A 392 -9.52 -37.60 -8.85
N GLY A 393 -9.69 -38.72 -8.14
CA GLY A 393 -9.60 -40.07 -8.74
C GLY A 393 -10.59 -40.31 -9.87
N SER A 394 -11.68 -39.52 -9.95
CA SER A 394 -12.63 -39.55 -11.08
C SER A 394 -12.05 -38.97 -12.39
N LEU A 395 -11.00 -38.15 -12.33
CA LEU A 395 -10.38 -37.50 -13.47
C LEU A 395 -9.09 -38.20 -13.94
N GLY A 396 -8.29 -38.78 -13.02
CA GLY A 396 -6.95 -39.29 -13.34
C GLY A 396 -6.79 -40.78 -13.50
N GLU A 397 -7.52 -41.62 -12.75
CA GLU A 397 -7.31 -43.07 -12.72
C GLU A 397 -8.62 -43.86 -12.82
N ILE A 398 -8.59 -44.94 -13.58
CA ILE A 398 -9.62 -45.97 -13.57
C ILE A 398 -9.07 -47.16 -12.77
N ARG A 399 -9.80 -47.56 -11.74
CA ARG A 399 -9.50 -48.79 -10.99
C ARG A 399 -10.26 -49.94 -11.61
N ILE A 400 -9.58 -50.77 -12.42
CA ILE A 400 -10.15 -51.92 -13.09
C ILE A 400 -10.02 -53.13 -12.17
N PRO A 401 -11.14 -53.76 -11.78
CA PRO A 401 -11.13 -55.03 -11.04
C PRO A 401 -10.79 -56.18 -11.96
N TRP A 402 -9.50 -56.33 -12.29
CA TRP A 402 -9.02 -57.23 -13.34
C TRP A 402 -9.47 -58.69 -13.13
N LEU A 403 -9.51 -59.16 -11.87
CA LEU A 403 -9.94 -60.54 -11.55
C LEU A 403 -11.44 -60.73 -11.87
N SER A 404 -12.26 -59.72 -11.52
CA SER A 404 -13.70 -59.77 -11.84
C SER A 404 -13.95 -59.74 -13.37
N VAL A 405 -13.14 -58.95 -14.11
CA VAL A 405 -13.20 -58.91 -15.58
C VAL A 405 -12.80 -60.23 -16.18
N ILE A 406 -11.73 -60.87 -15.71
CA ILE A 406 -11.32 -62.22 -16.20
C ILE A 406 -12.39 -63.27 -15.88
N CYS A 407 -12.91 -63.24 -14.65
CA CYS A 407 -13.99 -64.15 -14.28
C CYS A 407 -15.24 -63.99 -15.16
N ALA A 408 -15.62 -62.76 -15.49
CA ALA A 408 -16.73 -62.44 -16.39
C ALA A 408 -16.48 -62.93 -17.82
N LEU A 409 -15.26 -62.74 -18.36
CA LEU A 409 -14.85 -63.21 -19.68
C LEU A 409 -14.87 -64.74 -19.78
N LEU A 410 -14.49 -65.45 -18.72
CA LEU A 410 -14.55 -66.92 -18.66
C LEU A 410 -15.97 -67.46 -18.41
N ALA A 411 -16.79 -66.70 -17.67
CA ALA A 411 -18.19 -67.08 -17.40
C ALA A 411 -19.08 -67.05 -18.66
N LEU A 412 -18.81 -66.12 -19.60
CA LEU A 412 -19.64 -65.97 -20.83
C LEU A 412 -19.64 -67.23 -21.73
N PRO A 413 -18.45 -67.76 -22.13
CA PRO A 413 -18.44 -69.03 -22.95
C PRO A 413 -18.97 -70.22 -22.15
N LEU A 414 -18.73 -70.24 -20.82
CA LEU A 414 -19.27 -71.31 -19.97
C LEU A 414 -20.80 -71.27 -19.91
N LEU A 415 -21.38 -70.08 -19.82
CA LEU A 415 -22.84 -69.89 -19.88
C LEU A 415 -23.43 -70.31 -21.20
N LEU A 416 -22.78 -69.96 -22.32
CA LEU A 416 -23.22 -70.42 -23.68
C LEU A 416 -23.14 -71.93 -23.82
N TRP A 417 -22.13 -72.60 -23.25
CA TRP A 417 -21.97 -74.03 -23.21
C TRP A 417 -23.07 -74.71 -22.37
N ILE A 418 -23.43 -74.18 -21.23
CA ILE A 418 -24.52 -74.60 -20.37
C ILE A 418 -25.84 -74.52 -21.13
N MET A 419 -26.10 -73.43 -21.83
CA MET A 419 -27.32 -73.26 -22.63
C MET A 419 -27.41 -74.28 -23.77
N ARG A 420 -26.31 -74.59 -24.49
CA ARG A 420 -26.25 -75.59 -25.51
C ARG A 420 -26.51 -76.99 -24.95
N ARG A 421 -25.90 -77.38 -23.83
CA ARG A 421 -26.12 -78.64 -23.16
C ARG A 421 -27.55 -78.83 -22.68
N LYS A 422 -28.15 -77.80 -22.09
CA LYS A 422 -29.56 -77.85 -21.69
C LYS A 422 -30.51 -78.04 -22.86
N ARG A 423 -30.23 -77.39 -23.99
CA ARG A 423 -31.01 -77.60 -25.23
C ARG A 423 -30.90 -79.03 -25.80
N GLN A 424 -29.83 -79.74 -25.52
CA GLN A 424 -29.57 -81.11 -25.94
C GLN A 424 -30.00 -82.14 -24.87
N GLY A 425 -30.71 -81.78 -23.83
CA GLY A 425 -31.13 -82.67 -22.74
C GLY A 425 -30.04 -83.33 -21.91
N GLN A 426 -28.81 -82.78 -21.96
CA GLN A 426 -27.65 -83.28 -21.24
C GLN A 426 -27.52 -82.69 -19.84
N PRO A 427 -27.01 -83.44 -18.84
CA PRO A 427 -26.80 -82.93 -17.50
C PRO A 427 -25.74 -81.80 -17.51
N ALA A 428 -26.06 -80.65 -16.90
CA ALA A 428 -25.21 -79.51 -16.89
C ALA A 428 -24.70 -79.13 -15.48
N ILE A 429 -24.71 -80.03 -14.51
CA ILE A 429 -24.37 -79.79 -13.13
C ILE A 429 -22.92 -79.32 -13.02
N LEU A 430 -21.94 -80.01 -13.63
CA LEU A 430 -20.51 -79.67 -13.55
C LEU A 430 -20.19 -78.28 -14.13
N PRO A 431 -20.65 -77.86 -15.29
CA PRO A 431 -20.41 -76.50 -15.77
C PRO A 431 -21.20 -75.44 -14.99
N MET A 432 -22.32 -75.75 -14.36
CA MET A 432 -23.03 -74.82 -13.46
C MET A 432 -22.25 -74.56 -12.17
N THR A 433 -21.61 -75.57 -11.59
CA THR A 433 -20.71 -75.35 -10.43
C THR A 433 -19.50 -74.52 -10.79
N GLY A 434 -18.92 -74.76 -11.99
CA GLY A 434 -17.84 -73.90 -12.52
C GLY A 434 -18.24 -72.41 -12.68
N LEU A 435 -19.47 -72.19 -13.23
CA LEU A 435 -20.00 -70.84 -13.34
C LEU A 435 -20.19 -70.16 -11.96
N LEU A 436 -20.73 -70.89 -10.99
CA LEU A 436 -20.91 -70.36 -9.63
C LEU A 436 -19.59 -69.99 -8.99
N VAL A 437 -18.56 -70.83 -9.17
CA VAL A 437 -17.20 -70.52 -8.64
C VAL A 437 -16.63 -69.27 -9.26
N LEU A 438 -16.77 -69.08 -10.59
CA LEU A 438 -16.32 -67.86 -11.25
C LEU A 438 -17.07 -66.60 -10.79
N VAL A 439 -18.37 -66.69 -10.56
CA VAL A 439 -19.18 -65.58 -10.03
C VAL A 439 -18.75 -65.23 -8.62
N ILE A 440 -18.53 -66.23 -7.73
CA ILE A 440 -18.07 -66.00 -6.37
C ILE A 440 -16.65 -65.42 -6.37
N ALA A 441 -15.74 -65.98 -7.18
CA ALA A 441 -14.37 -65.51 -7.28
C ALA A 441 -14.31 -64.05 -7.79
N GLY A 442 -15.16 -63.72 -8.80
CA GLY A 442 -15.26 -62.35 -9.30
C GLY A 442 -15.84 -61.36 -8.30
N ALA A 443 -16.83 -61.79 -7.51
CA ALA A 443 -17.45 -60.98 -6.48
C ALA A 443 -16.52 -60.76 -5.29
N VAL A 444 -15.85 -61.82 -4.81
CA VAL A 444 -14.88 -61.71 -3.71
C VAL A 444 -13.61 -60.95 -4.12
N GLY A 445 -13.16 -61.14 -5.37
CA GLY A 445 -12.00 -60.45 -5.90
C GLY A 445 -12.23 -58.96 -6.22
N TYR A 446 -13.48 -58.53 -6.33
CA TYR A 446 -13.83 -57.14 -6.70
C TYR A 446 -13.20 -56.08 -5.80
N PRO A 447 -13.24 -56.14 -4.46
CA PRO A 447 -12.63 -55.11 -3.61
C PRO A 447 -11.10 -55.21 -3.53
N PHE A 448 -10.49 -56.39 -3.76
CA PHE A 448 -9.07 -56.63 -3.46
C PHE A 448 -8.18 -56.65 -4.71
N ALA A 449 -8.67 -57.10 -5.84
CA ALA A 449 -7.88 -57.25 -7.08
C ALA A 449 -8.16 -56.13 -8.06
N ARG A 450 -7.69 -54.89 -7.73
CA ARG A 450 -7.84 -53.72 -8.60
C ARG A 450 -6.48 -53.23 -9.07
N VAL A 451 -6.38 -52.89 -10.36
CA VAL A 451 -5.21 -52.24 -10.95
C VAL A 451 -5.63 -50.82 -11.33
N SER A 452 -4.87 -49.84 -10.87
CA SER A 452 -5.00 -48.45 -11.28
C SER A 452 -4.37 -48.30 -12.68
N MET A 453 -5.11 -47.82 -13.62
CA MET A 453 -4.61 -47.42 -14.95
C MET A 453 -4.96 -45.96 -15.21
N ALA A 454 -4.03 -45.27 -15.86
CA ALA A 454 -4.33 -43.91 -16.34
C ALA A 454 -5.58 -43.95 -17.24
N ARG A 455 -6.47 -43.01 -17.03
CA ARG A 455 -7.72 -42.94 -17.81
C ARG A 455 -7.38 -42.62 -19.26
N PRO A 456 -7.84 -43.43 -20.25
CA PRO A 456 -7.60 -43.11 -21.65
C PRO A 456 -8.15 -41.73 -22.01
N ALA A 457 -7.42 -40.99 -22.81
CA ALA A 457 -7.76 -39.64 -23.22
C ALA A 457 -9.20 -39.46 -23.73
N ALA A 458 -9.70 -40.47 -24.48
CA ALA A 458 -11.06 -40.48 -25.03
C ALA A 458 -12.19 -40.54 -23.96
N ILE A 459 -11.89 -40.89 -22.71
CA ILE A 459 -12.86 -41.08 -21.63
C ILE A 459 -12.67 -40.05 -20.51
N THR A 460 -11.68 -39.16 -20.62
CA THR A 460 -11.42 -38.13 -19.60
C THR A 460 -12.51 -37.07 -19.67
N ALA A 461 -13.20 -36.84 -18.58
CA ALA A 461 -14.25 -35.83 -18.51
C ALA A 461 -13.69 -34.43 -18.74
N GLU A 462 -14.43 -33.60 -19.46
CA GLU A 462 -14.15 -32.18 -19.55
C GLU A 462 -14.21 -31.53 -18.14
N LEU A 463 -13.31 -30.63 -17.88
CA LEU A 463 -13.32 -29.89 -16.62
C LEU A 463 -14.45 -28.86 -16.68
N GLN A 464 -15.46 -29.03 -15.82
CA GLN A 464 -16.60 -28.11 -15.79
C GLN A 464 -16.13 -26.70 -15.33
N PRO A 465 -16.74 -25.60 -15.80
CA PRO A 465 -16.34 -24.25 -15.46
C PRO A 465 -16.21 -24.00 -13.95
N ALA A 466 -17.11 -24.53 -13.15
CA ALA A 466 -17.05 -24.43 -11.69
C ALA A 466 -15.81 -25.13 -11.08
N GLN A 467 -15.43 -26.28 -11.66
CA GLN A 467 -14.23 -27.03 -11.24
C GLN A 467 -12.95 -26.31 -11.69
N ALA A 468 -12.95 -25.78 -12.92
CA ALA A 468 -11.84 -24.96 -13.44
C ALA A 468 -11.60 -23.73 -12.57
N LYS A 469 -12.68 -23.04 -12.18
CA LYS A 469 -12.65 -21.89 -11.30
C LYS A 469 -12.05 -22.21 -9.93
N GLU A 470 -12.49 -23.29 -9.30
CA GLU A 470 -11.98 -23.69 -7.98
C GLU A 470 -10.53 -24.18 -8.06
N LEU A 471 -10.17 -24.95 -9.09
CA LEU A 471 -8.81 -25.40 -9.33
C LEU A 471 -7.85 -24.20 -9.49
N LEU A 472 -8.20 -23.28 -10.40
CA LEU A 472 -7.42 -22.07 -10.64
C LEU A 472 -7.25 -21.23 -9.37
N LYS A 473 -8.33 -21.07 -8.59
CA LYS A 473 -8.32 -20.34 -7.33
C LYS A 473 -7.34 -20.93 -6.32
N VAL A 474 -7.37 -22.25 -6.12
CA VAL A 474 -6.50 -22.92 -5.14
C VAL A 474 -5.04 -22.86 -5.59
N LEU A 475 -4.75 -23.10 -6.87
CA LEU A 475 -3.40 -23.04 -7.42
C LEU A 475 -2.80 -21.64 -7.33
N LEU A 476 -3.55 -20.60 -7.76
CA LEU A 476 -3.09 -19.21 -7.66
C LEU A 476 -2.91 -18.78 -6.20
N LYS A 477 -3.82 -19.16 -5.30
CA LYS A 477 -3.68 -18.89 -3.87
C LYS A 477 -2.41 -19.50 -3.30
N ASN A 478 -2.06 -20.73 -3.69
CA ASN A 478 -0.81 -21.36 -3.28
C ASN A 478 0.41 -20.62 -3.81
N VAL A 479 0.39 -20.22 -5.08
CA VAL A 479 1.49 -19.45 -5.70
C VAL A 479 1.72 -18.15 -4.94
N TYR A 480 0.67 -17.39 -4.66
CA TYR A 480 0.81 -16.14 -3.92
C TYR A 480 1.27 -16.36 -2.47
N ARG A 481 0.78 -17.41 -1.81
CA ARG A 481 1.18 -17.74 -0.42
C ARG A 481 2.59 -18.29 -0.30
N ALA A 482 3.15 -18.87 -1.36
CA ALA A 482 4.55 -19.29 -1.34
C ALA A 482 5.51 -18.11 -1.07
N PHE A 483 5.09 -16.89 -1.42
CA PHE A 483 5.85 -15.66 -1.17
C PHE A 483 5.65 -15.05 0.22
N ASP A 484 4.78 -15.62 1.05
CA ASP A 484 4.68 -15.25 2.47
C ASP A 484 5.86 -15.83 3.28
N PHE A 485 6.53 -16.86 2.75
CA PHE A 485 7.75 -17.43 3.33
C PHE A 485 8.97 -16.56 2.98
N ARG A 486 9.98 -16.57 3.83
CA ARG A 486 11.15 -15.68 3.73
C ARG A 486 12.45 -16.40 3.42
N ASP A 487 12.60 -17.63 3.85
CA ASP A 487 13.74 -18.44 3.44
C ASP A 487 13.65 -18.77 1.95
N GLU A 488 14.76 -18.57 1.22
CA GLU A 488 14.79 -18.78 -0.24
C GLU A 488 14.47 -20.24 -0.61
N GLY A 489 14.92 -21.20 0.19
CA GLY A 489 14.64 -22.62 -0.02
C GLY A 489 13.14 -22.91 0.17
N ASP A 490 12.55 -22.37 1.23
CA ASP A 490 11.12 -22.54 1.52
C ASP A 490 10.25 -21.97 0.40
N VAL A 491 10.57 -20.78 -0.13
CA VAL A 491 9.82 -20.18 -1.25
C VAL A 491 9.79 -21.11 -2.46
N TYR A 492 10.96 -21.66 -2.84
CA TYR A 492 11.05 -22.59 -3.96
C TYR A 492 10.24 -23.86 -3.71
N ASP A 493 10.40 -24.48 -2.55
CA ASP A 493 9.70 -25.70 -2.19
C ASP A 493 8.18 -25.50 -2.12
N LYS A 494 7.72 -24.36 -1.58
CA LYS A 494 6.30 -24.03 -1.52
C LYS A 494 5.71 -23.73 -2.90
N LEU A 495 6.44 -23.07 -3.79
CA LEU A 495 6.04 -22.89 -5.18
C LEU A 495 5.88 -24.23 -5.92
N ALA A 496 6.80 -25.19 -5.66
CA ALA A 496 6.79 -26.50 -6.28
C ALA A 496 5.53 -27.34 -5.96
N PHE A 497 4.74 -26.97 -4.95
CA PHE A 497 3.43 -27.61 -4.69
C PHE A 497 2.43 -27.32 -5.81
N SER A 498 2.50 -26.15 -6.44
CA SER A 498 1.50 -25.70 -7.43
C SER A 498 2.06 -25.30 -8.79
N VAL A 499 3.38 -25.26 -8.94
CA VAL A 499 4.06 -24.90 -10.19
C VAL A 499 5.09 -25.97 -10.53
N SER A 500 5.36 -26.17 -11.82
CA SER A 500 6.35 -27.16 -12.28
C SER A 500 7.05 -26.70 -13.57
N GLY A 501 8.17 -27.38 -13.90
CA GLY A 501 8.93 -27.13 -15.12
C GLY A 501 9.67 -25.80 -15.12
N ASP A 502 9.88 -25.24 -16.31
CA ASP A 502 10.62 -24.00 -16.50
C ASP A 502 9.92 -22.81 -15.81
N LEU A 503 8.58 -22.83 -15.73
CA LEU A 503 7.80 -21.80 -15.08
C LEU A 503 8.13 -21.67 -13.59
N LEU A 504 8.38 -22.77 -12.87
CA LEU A 504 8.78 -22.75 -11.47
C LEU A 504 10.11 -21.99 -11.29
N THR A 505 11.08 -22.30 -12.14
CA THR A 505 12.39 -21.64 -12.13
C THR A 505 12.27 -20.16 -12.47
N ASP A 506 11.45 -19.83 -13.47
CA ASP A 506 11.25 -18.45 -13.91
C ASP A 506 10.57 -17.60 -12.84
N ILE A 507 9.51 -18.10 -12.22
CA ILE A 507 8.83 -17.40 -11.11
C ILE A 507 9.80 -17.18 -9.93
N TYR A 508 10.55 -18.21 -9.55
CA TYR A 508 11.50 -18.13 -8.45
C TYR A 508 12.61 -17.11 -8.74
N LEU A 509 13.26 -17.19 -9.92
CA LEU A 509 14.33 -16.28 -10.29
C LEU A 509 13.86 -14.82 -10.44
N GLN A 510 12.64 -14.61 -10.93
CA GLN A 510 12.05 -13.28 -11.01
C GLN A 510 11.78 -12.71 -9.63
N ASN A 511 11.24 -13.51 -8.72
CA ASN A 511 11.04 -13.10 -7.34
C ASN A 511 12.38 -12.73 -6.68
N ARG A 512 13.41 -13.56 -6.87
CA ARG A 512 14.77 -13.28 -6.37
C ARG A 512 15.37 -11.99 -6.95
N ARG A 513 15.19 -11.72 -8.23
CA ARG A 513 15.57 -10.44 -8.85
C ARG A 513 14.77 -9.28 -8.27
N SER A 514 13.48 -9.48 -8.03
CA SER A 514 12.62 -8.49 -7.39
C SER A 514 13.06 -8.20 -5.97
N PHE A 515 13.44 -9.20 -5.18
CA PHE A 515 14.03 -8.98 -3.85
C PHE A 515 15.34 -8.17 -3.92
N SER A 516 16.19 -8.40 -4.91
CA SER A 516 17.41 -7.61 -5.09
C SER A 516 17.12 -6.16 -5.55
N ILE A 517 16.04 -5.94 -6.31
CA ILE A 517 15.56 -4.61 -6.71
C ILE A 517 14.78 -3.95 -5.55
N GLN A 518 14.04 -4.71 -4.76
CA GLN A 518 13.33 -4.23 -3.56
C GLN A 518 14.30 -3.73 -2.49
N LYS A 519 15.51 -4.30 -2.39
CA LYS A 519 16.59 -3.71 -1.58
C LYS A 519 16.92 -2.27 -1.99
N ALA A 520 16.49 -1.85 -3.17
CA ALA A 520 16.61 -0.48 -3.66
C ALA A 520 15.38 0.43 -3.37
N GLY A 521 14.37 -0.01 -2.61
CA GLY A 521 13.29 0.87 -2.16
C GLY A 521 11.84 0.40 -2.30
N GLY A 522 11.60 -0.83 -2.78
CA GLY A 522 10.23 -1.34 -2.99
C GLY A 522 9.56 -1.82 -1.70
N ALA A 523 8.32 -1.38 -1.43
CA ALA A 523 7.49 -1.95 -0.38
C ALA A 523 6.97 -3.34 -0.79
N GLN A 524 6.89 -4.28 0.17
CA GLN A 524 6.43 -5.63 -0.11
C GLN A 524 4.91 -5.71 -0.15
N ALA A 525 4.38 -6.22 -1.26
CA ALA A 525 2.96 -6.50 -1.40
C ALA A 525 2.65 -7.94 -0.97
N LYS A 526 1.69 -8.12 -0.06
CA LYS A 526 1.15 -9.43 0.34
C LYS A 526 -0.25 -9.61 -0.21
N ILE A 527 -0.47 -10.70 -0.94
CA ILE A 527 -1.78 -10.99 -1.51
C ILE A 527 -2.66 -11.66 -0.46
N GLN A 528 -3.72 -10.97 -0.07
CA GLN A 528 -4.68 -11.43 0.93
C GLN A 528 -5.79 -12.28 0.35
N SER A 529 -6.27 -11.94 -0.84
CA SER A 529 -7.36 -12.65 -1.49
C SER A 529 -7.19 -12.75 -3.01
N VAL A 530 -7.68 -13.87 -3.55
CA VAL A 530 -7.78 -14.12 -4.99
C VAL A 530 -9.22 -14.49 -5.28
N GLU A 531 -9.87 -13.71 -6.11
CA GLU A 531 -11.26 -13.93 -6.54
C GLU A 531 -11.29 -14.23 -8.04
N ILE A 532 -11.70 -15.44 -8.41
CA ILE A 532 -11.85 -15.81 -9.81
C ILE A 532 -13.26 -15.37 -10.26
N GLN A 533 -13.33 -14.48 -11.24
CA GLN A 533 -14.59 -14.05 -11.83
C GLN A 533 -15.10 -15.11 -12.80
N ASP A 534 -14.24 -15.54 -13.71
CA ASP A 534 -14.57 -16.56 -14.71
C ASP A 534 -13.38 -17.49 -15.01
N ALA A 535 -13.66 -18.73 -15.40
CA ALA A 535 -12.65 -19.69 -15.81
C ALA A 535 -13.26 -20.72 -16.75
N VAL A 536 -12.68 -20.84 -17.95
CA VAL A 536 -13.06 -21.81 -18.95
C VAL A 536 -11.86 -22.68 -19.29
N ALA A 537 -12.01 -24.00 -19.15
CA ALA A 537 -10.95 -24.95 -19.39
C ALA A 537 -11.12 -25.60 -20.77
N GLU A 538 -10.06 -25.63 -21.53
CA GLU A 538 -9.93 -26.38 -22.79
C GLU A 538 -8.88 -27.46 -22.58
N ARG A 539 -9.21 -28.68 -23.01
CA ARG A 539 -8.30 -29.81 -22.87
C ARG A 539 -7.18 -29.73 -23.90
N LEU A 540 -5.97 -30.08 -23.48
CA LEU A 540 -4.82 -30.23 -24.37
C LEU A 540 -4.65 -31.70 -24.77
N ASP A 541 -4.87 -32.04 -26.07
CA ASP A 541 -4.87 -33.42 -26.56
C ASP A 541 -3.47 -34.03 -26.70
N ASP A 542 -2.42 -33.21 -26.69
CA ASP A 542 -1.01 -33.61 -26.76
C ASP A 542 -0.46 -34.14 -25.44
N ARG A 543 -1.20 -34.00 -24.33
CA ARG A 543 -0.79 -34.39 -22.98
C ARG A 543 -1.83 -35.27 -22.29
N THR A 544 -1.37 -36.16 -21.38
CA THR A 544 -2.22 -37.17 -20.76
C THR A 544 -3.39 -36.59 -19.96
N LEU A 545 -3.13 -35.54 -19.17
CA LEU A 545 -4.15 -34.85 -18.37
C LEU A 545 -3.72 -33.41 -18.16
N ALA A 546 -4.00 -32.56 -19.14
CA ALA A 546 -3.66 -31.15 -19.14
C ALA A 546 -4.79 -30.30 -19.70
N TYR A 547 -4.94 -29.10 -19.17
CA TYR A 547 -5.94 -28.13 -19.60
C TYR A 547 -5.32 -26.74 -19.73
N ALA A 548 -5.70 -26.02 -20.77
CA ALA A 548 -5.52 -24.57 -20.86
C ALA A 548 -6.74 -23.89 -20.24
N ILE A 549 -6.58 -23.22 -19.11
CA ILE A 549 -7.65 -22.51 -18.41
C ILE A 549 -7.53 -21.03 -18.75
N LYS A 550 -8.45 -20.51 -19.57
CA LYS A 550 -8.62 -19.08 -19.75
C LYS A 550 -9.40 -18.54 -18.56
N GLY A 551 -8.73 -17.75 -17.73
CA GLY A 551 -9.27 -17.25 -16.49
C GLY A 551 -9.15 -15.73 -16.34
N ASN A 552 -10.15 -15.17 -15.66
CA ASN A 552 -10.15 -13.78 -15.21
C ASN A 552 -10.25 -13.77 -13.69
N TRP A 553 -9.30 -13.09 -13.04
CA TRP A 553 -9.31 -12.99 -11.57
C TRP A 553 -8.83 -11.65 -11.07
N THR A 554 -9.24 -11.34 -9.85
CA THR A 554 -8.78 -10.19 -9.10
C THR A 554 -7.92 -10.66 -7.93
N ALA A 555 -6.70 -10.14 -7.83
CA ALA A 555 -5.84 -10.30 -6.67
C ALA A 555 -5.84 -9.01 -5.85
N GLN A 556 -6.18 -9.11 -4.57
CA GLN A 556 -6.11 -8.01 -3.63
C GLN A 556 -4.99 -8.27 -2.64
N GLY A 557 -4.08 -7.30 -2.54
CA GLY A 557 -2.97 -7.33 -1.60
C GLY A 557 -2.87 -6.07 -0.77
N THR A 558 -2.09 -6.16 0.29
CA THR A 558 -1.71 -5.03 1.13
C THR A 558 -0.22 -4.78 1.02
N VAL A 559 0.13 -3.51 1.08
CA VAL A 559 1.51 -3.04 1.11
C VAL A 559 1.66 -2.21 2.37
N GLY A 560 2.44 -2.70 3.33
CA GLY A 560 2.72 -1.97 4.58
C GLY A 560 4.10 -1.35 4.54
N HIS A 561 4.20 -0.06 4.85
CA HIS A 561 5.47 0.63 5.08
C HIS A 561 5.25 1.88 5.95
N TRP A 562 6.22 2.19 6.78
CA TRP A 562 6.27 3.42 7.59
C TRP A 562 4.97 3.75 8.33
N GLY A 563 4.33 2.74 8.93
CA GLY A 563 3.07 2.90 9.67
C GLY A 563 1.81 2.99 8.82
N HIS A 564 1.91 2.89 7.49
CA HIS A 564 0.79 2.90 6.58
C HIS A 564 0.58 1.55 5.91
N VAL A 565 -0.68 1.18 5.69
CA VAL A 565 -1.06 -0.02 4.96
C VAL A 565 -1.93 0.39 3.79
N HIS A 566 -1.48 0.09 2.59
CA HIS A 566 -2.21 0.36 1.36
C HIS A 566 -2.81 -0.91 0.82
N THR A 567 -4.06 -0.85 0.39
CA THR A 567 -4.70 -1.95 -0.34
C THR A 567 -4.53 -1.73 -1.83
N ARG A 568 -4.00 -2.74 -2.52
CA ARG A 568 -3.87 -2.76 -3.98
C ARG A 568 -4.71 -3.89 -4.53
N ARG A 569 -5.46 -3.61 -5.61
CA ARG A 569 -6.26 -4.59 -6.32
C ARG A 569 -5.91 -4.56 -7.79
N ASN A 570 -5.50 -5.71 -8.32
CA ASN A 570 -5.23 -5.88 -9.75
C ASN A 570 -6.16 -6.95 -10.32
N ARG A 571 -6.65 -6.72 -11.53
CA ARG A 571 -7.39 -7.69 -12.33
C ARG A 571 -6.47 -8.24 -13.41
N TYR A 572 -6.55 -9.54 -13.62
CA TYR A 572 -5.76 -10.30 -14.58
C TYR A 572 -6.66 -11.11 -15.49
N ASP A 573 -6.36 -11.09 -16.79
CA ASP A 573 -6.88 -11.99 -17.78
C ASP A 573 -5.72 -12.80 -18.35
N ALA A 574 -5.76 -14.14 -18.23
CA ALA A 574 -4.66 -14.99 -18.65
C ALA A 574 -5.13 -16.38 -19.08
N VAL A 575 -4.27 -17.06 -19.81
CA VAL A 575 -4.38 -18.50 -20.08
C VAL A 575 -3.37 -19.21 -19.19
N VAL A 576 -3.85 -20.09 -18.30
CA VAL A 576 -3.05 -20.85 -17.35
C VAL A 576 -3.08 -22.32 -17.78
N THR A 577 -1.93 -22.87 -18.14
CA THR A 577 -1.83 -24.30 -18.45
C THR A 577 -1.62 -25.07 -17.15
N VAL A 578 -2.52 -26.00 -16.86
CA VAL A 578 -2.46 -26.88 -15.69
C VAL A 578 -2.30 -28.32 -16.13
N GLU A 579 -1.45 -29.07 -15.47
CA GLU A 579 -1.15 -30.46 -15.77
C GLU A 579 -1.12 -31.33 -14.51
N ALA A 580 -1.59 -32.55 -14.62
CA ALA A 580 -1.47 -33.55 -13.56
C ALA A 580 -0.07 -34.15 -13.54
N ILE A 581 0.72 -33.83 -12.54
CA ILE A 581 2.10 -34.31 -12.36
C ILE A 581 2.19 -34.98 -10.99
N ASP A 582 2.63 -36.23 -10.94
CA ASP A 582 2.77 -37.04 -9.71
C ASP A 582 1.49 -37.05 -8.84
N GLY A 583 0.32 -37.11 -9.48
CA GLY A 583 -0.98 -37.16 -8.80
C GLY A 583 -1.48 -35.81 -8.26
N ALA A 584 -0.80 -34.72 -8.56
CA ALA A 584 -1.16 -33.36 -8.18
C ALA A 584 -1.34 -32.44 -9.39
N TRP A 585 -2.24 -31.48 -9.29
CA TRP A 585 -2.37 -30.40 -10.26
C TRP A 585 -1.27 -29.37 -10.09
N LYS A 586 -0.59 -29.03 -11.19
CA LYS A 586 0.44 -28.01 -11.23
C LYS A 586 0.28 -27.10 -12.44
N ILE A 587 0.63 -25.83 -12.27
CA ILE A 587 0.73 -24.85 -13.34
C ILE A 587 2.07 -25.10 -14.05
N THR A 588 2.03 -25.33 -15.36
CA THR A 588 3.23 -25.56 -16.18
C THR A 588 3.51 -24.42 -17.14
N ASP A 589 2.50 -23.58 -17.44
CA ASP A 589 2.66 -22.39 -18.27
C ASP A 589 1.63 -21.33 -17.91
N LEU A 590 1.97 -20.05 -18.15
CA LEU A 590 1.11 -18.90 -17.92
C LEU A 590 1.31 -17.87 -19.03
N GLU A 591 0.24 -17.60 -19.78
CA GLU A 591 0.21 -16.52 -20.77
C GLU A 591 -0.71 -15.39 -20.26
N LEU A 592 -0.12 -14.24 -19.89
CA LEU A 592 -0.85 -13.05 -19.50
C LEU A 592 -1.42 -12.36 -20.75
N LEU A 593 -2.74 -12.15 -20.79
CA LEU A 593 -3.43 -11.46 -21.87
C LEU A 593 -3.63 -9.98 -21.55
N GLU A 594 -4.10 -9.69 -20.33
CA GLU A 594 -4.35 -8.34 -19.86
C GLU A 594 -4.10 -8.22 -18.36
N GLU A 595 -3.56 -7.07 -17.93
CA GLU A 595 -3.47 -6.68 -16.54
C GLU A 595 -4.02 -5.27 -16.38
N GLN A 596 -4.91 -5.08 -15.42
CA GLN A 596 -5.49 -3.79 -15.09
C GLN A 596 -5.46 -3.55 -13.59
N ARG A 597 -4.96 -2.41 -13.16
CA ARG A 597 -5.13 -1.95 -11.79
C ARG A 597 -6.57 -1.50 -11.59
N VAL A 598 -7.26 -2.11 -10.62
CA VAL A 598 -8.59 -1.71 -10.19
C VAL A 598 -8.43 -0.98 -8.87
N ASP A 599 -8.27 0.34 -8.91
CA ASP A 599 -8.33 1.11 -7.69
C ASP A 599 -9.74 0.94 -7.10
N PRO A 600 -9.88 0.76 -5.77
CA PRO A 600 -11.16 0.92 -5.15
C PRO A 600 -11.56 2.37 -5.48
N SER A 601 -12.43 2.56 -6.47
CA SER A 601 -13.19 3.79 -6.57
C SER A 601 -13.79 3.96 -5.17
N PHE A 602 -13.47 5.03 -4.47
CA PHE A 602 -14.33 5.50 -3.40
C PHE A 602 -15.71 5.56 -4.03
N GLY A 603 -16.51 4.55 -3.72
CA GLY A 603 -17.78 4.35 -4.38
C GLY A 603 -18.53 5.66 -4.30
N SER A 604 -18.92 6.19 -5.44
CA SER A 604 -20.17 6.90 -5.50
C SER A 604 -21.17 5.97 -4.79
N ILE A 605 -21.43 6.26 -3.54
CA ILE A 605 -22.65 5.81 -2.88
C ILE A 605 -23.74 6.56 -3.66
N THR A 606 -24.10 6.04 -4.82
CA THR A 606 -25.42 6.26 -5.37
C THR A 606 -26.33 5.72 -4.30
N SER A 607 -26.79 6.63 -3.45
CA SER A 607 -27.93 6.38 -2.60
C SER A 607 -29.04 5.88 -3.52
N SER A 608 -29.25 4.58 -3.52
CA SER A 608 -30.56 4.04 -3.82
C SER A 608 -31.46 4.57 -2.69
N ALA A 609 -31.89 5.83 -2.82
CA ALA A 609 -33.01 6.35 -2.10
C ALA A 609 -34.19 5.49 -2.54
N SER A 610 -34.41 4.41 -1.80
CA SER A 610 -35.68 3.69 -1.76
C SER A 610 -36.74 4.75 -1.56
N ALA A 611 -37.62 4.90 -2.55
CA ALA A 611 -38.78 5.74 -2.50
C ALA A 611 -39.57 5.39 -1.23
N ALA A 612 -39.54 6.28 -0.26
CA ALA A 612 -40.43 6.22 0.87
C ALA A 612 -41.88 6.33 0.37
N PRO A 613 -42.80 5.48 0.80
CA PRO A 613 -44.21 5.59 0.41
C PRO A 613 -44.76 6.93 0.89
N LYS A 614 -45.42 7.67 -0.01
CA LYS A 614 -46.15 8.90 0.29
C LYS A 614 -47.18 8.61 1.39
N ALA A 615 -46.98 9.19 2.57
CA ALA A 615 -47.98 9.25 3.59
C ALA A 615 -49.18 10.07 3.07
N GLN A 616 -50.35 9.45 2.96
CA GLN A 616 -51.63 10.11 2.74
C GLN A 616 -51.97 10.98 3.95
N ARG A 617 -52.18 12.27 3.72
CA ARG A 617 -52.79 13.17 4.71
C ARG A 617 -54.20 12.74 4.99
N PRO A 618 -54.65 12.65 6.24
CA PRO A 618 -56.09 12.55 6.55
C PRO A 618 -56.73 13.92 6.33
N GLU A 619 -57.83 13.92 5.57
CA GLU A 619 -58.74 15.06 5.44
C GLU A 619 -59.41 15.34 6.79
N ALA A 620 -59.42 16.62 7.16
CA ALA A 620 -60.15 17.10 8.33
C ALA A 620 -61.64 17.06 8.06
N ARG A 621 -62.37 16.53 9.01
CA ARG A 621 -63.78 16.87 9.33
C ARG A 621 -63.83 17.50 10.69
#